data_54c53cc16b92f200863d4023beb27e07
#
_entry.id   54c53cc16b92f200863d4023beb27e07
#
_cell.length_a   1.000
_cell.length_b   1.000
_cell.length_c   1.000
_cell.angle_alpha   90.00
_cell.angle_beta   90.00
_cell.angle_gamma   90.00
#
_symmetry.space_group_name_H-M   'P 1'
#
loop_
_entity.id
_entity.type
_entity.pdbx_description
1 polymer ?
#
loop_
_entity_poly.entity_id
_entity_poly.type
_entity_poly.pdbx_seq_one_letter_code
_entity_poly.pdbx_strand_id
1 'polypeptide(L)'
;VEAAHHLQLLPGTNVAIVNAISHVVVSEGLVDRAFVDERCNGESFRAWEAFIRLPENSPETLEHATGVPADQVRAAARAYARAPNAAIYYGLGVTEHSQGSTMVMAMANLAMATGNIGRSGVGVNPLRGQNNVQGSCDMGSFPHEFSGYRHVSDDTVRQQFAELWGTELRGDPGMRIPNMLDAATAGEFKGMYIQGEDIAQSDPNTAHVTDALMS
;
A
#
# COMPACT_ATOMS: atom_id res chain seq x y z
N VAL A 1 20.04 -12.44 9.16
CA VAL A 1 19.41 -12.17 7.87
C VAL A 1 20.38 -12.57 6.77
N GLU A 2 19.93 -13.34 5.78
CA GLU A 2 20.77 -13.85 4.67
C GLU A 2 20.77 -12.93 3.45
N ALA A 3 20.30 -11.69 3.60
CA ALA A 3 20.28 -10.71 2.51
C ALA A 3 21.69 -10.13 2.26
N ALA A 4 22.03 -9.87 0.99
CA ALA A 4 23.28 -9.20 0.64
C ALA A 4 23.33 -7.75 1.17
N HIS A 5 22.16 -7.08 1.24
CA HIS A 5 21.98 -5.75 1.83
C HIS A 5 20.79 -5.80 2.78
N HIS A 6 21.01 -5.53 4.05
CA HIS A 6 19.96 -5.46 5.07
C HIS A 6 19.85 -4.02 5.59
N LEU A 7 18.81 -3.32 5.15
CA LEU A 7 18.53 -1.95 5.57
C LEU A 7 17.56 -1.98 6.76
N GLN A 8 18.10 -1.97 7.98
CA GLN A 8 17.30 -2.00 9.21
C GLN A 8 16.81 -0.60 9.56
N LEU A 9 15.65 -0.23 9.00
CA LEU A 9 15.08 1.10 9.19
C LEU A 9 14.30 1.23 10.51
N LEU A 10 14.21 2.46 11.02
CA LEU A 10 13.35 2.78 12.16
C LEU A 10 11.87 2.70 11.77
N PRO A 11 10.97 2.25 12.67
CA PRO A 11 9.53 2.21 12.41
C PRO A 11 8.98 3.57 11.94
N GLY A 12 8.10 3.56 10.94
CA GLY A 12 7.49 4.76 10.37
C GLY A 12 8.31 5.44 9.26
N THR A 13 9.52 4.97 8.93
CA THR A 13 10.41 5.60 7.94
C THR A 13 10.41 4.90 6.57
N ASN A 14 9.42 4.07 6.29
CA ASN A 14 9.31 3.31 5.03
C ASN A 14 9.36 4.20 3.79
N VAL A 15 8.60 5.30 3.77
CA VAL A 15 8.57 6.22 2.62
C VAL A 15 9.93 6.91 2.44
N ALA A 16 10.55 7.32 3.54
CA ALA A 16 11.86 7.97 3.53
C ALA A 16 12.94 7.07 2.91
N ILE A 17 13.00 5.79 3.30
CA ILE A 17 14.02 4.86 2.77
C ILE A 17 13.82 4.59 1.27
N VAL A 18 12.58 4.46 0.79
CA VAL A 18 12.32 4.26 -0.65
C VAL A 18 12.58 5.53 -1.45
N ASN A 19 12.30 6.71 -0.88
CA ASN A 19 12.70 7.98 -1.50
C ASN A 19 14.23 8.10 -1.60
N ALA A 20 14.97 7.71 -0.55
CA ALA A 20 16.43 7.69 -0.57
C ALA A 20 16.99 6.74 -1.64
N ILE A 21 16.42 5.53 -1.77
CA ILE A 21 16.77 4.59 -2.85
C ILE A 21 16.47 5.21 -4.22
N SER A 22 15.29 5.80 -4.38
CA SER A 22 14.89 6.46 -5.63
C SER A 22 15.78 7.66 -5.97
N HIS A 23 16.21 8.44 -4.96
CA HIS A 23 17.15 9.54 -5.14
C HIS A 23 18.47 9.05 -5.74
N VAL A 24 19.00 7.93 -5.26
CA VAL A 24 20.22 7.33 -5.83
C VAL A 24 19.99 6.93 -7.29
N VAL A 25 18.89 6.25 -7.58
CA VAL A 25 18.53 5.81 -8.95
C VAL A 25 18.47 7.00 -9.90
N VAL A 26 17.81 8.08 -9.50
CA VAL A 26 17.66 9.28 -10.32
C VAL A 26 18.99 10.07 -10.45
N SER A 27 19.69 10.25 -9.33
CA SER A 27 20.91 11.09 -9.30
C SER A 27 22.11 10.43 -9.96
N GLU A 28 22.17 9.11 -9.96
CA GLU A 28 23.26 8.35 -10.60
C GLU A 28 22.92 7.92 -12.04
N GLY A 29 21.80 8.39 -12.61
CA GLY A 29 21.43 8.09 -13.99
C GLY A 29 21.03 6.63 -14.22
N LEU A 30 20.53 5.94 -13.20
CA LEU A 30 20.11 4.53 -13.25
C LEU A 30 18.66 4.33 -13.69
N VAL A 31 17.98 5.39 -14.13
CA VAL A 31 16.61 5.36 -14.66
C VAL A 31 16.61 4.65 -16.02
N ASP A 32 15.70 3.72 -16.22
CA ASP A 32 15.42 3.13 -17.54
C ASP A 32 14.58 4.12 -18.36
N ARG A 33 15.28 5.01 -19.09
CA ARG A 33 14.64 6.08 -19.89
C ARG A 33 13.78 5.51 -21.01
N ALA A 34 14.18 4.41 -21.62
CA ALA A 34 13.41 3.80 -22.70
C ALA A 34 12.05 3.33 -22.20
N PHE A 35 12.00 2.65 -21.06
CA PHE A 35 10.75 2.24 -20.43
C PHE A 35 9.89 3.45 -20.02
N VAL A 36 10.51 4.45 -19.39
CA VAL A 36 9.79 5.65 -18.92
C VAL A 36 9.16 6.40 -20.08
N ASP A 37 9.89 6.61 -21.16
CA ASP A 37 9.41 7.35 -22.33
C ASP A 37 8.28 6.62 -23.06
N GLU A 38 8.30 5.28 -23.06
CA GLU A 38 7.27 4.47 -23.69
C GLU A 38 6.01 4.28 -22.83
N ARG A 39 6.21 4.09 -21.49
CA ARG A 39 5.14 3.52 -20.64
C ARG A 39 4.65 4.47 -19.55
N CYS A 40 5.33 5.55 -19.25
CA CYS A 40 4.95 6.46 -18.18
C CYS A 40 4.37 7.77 -18.74
N ASN A 41 3.51 8.42 -17.93
CA ASN A 41 3.11 9.79 -18.22
C ASN A 41 4.32 10.72 -18.01
N GLY A 42 4.79 11.35 -19.08
CA GLY A 42 6.03 12.14 -19.06
C GLY A 42 5.96 13.39 -18.16
N GLU A 43 4.80 14.02 -17.99
CA GLU A 43 4.63 15.17 -17.10
C GLU A 43 4.72 14.72 -15.63
N SER A 44 3.95 13.72 -15.26
CA SER A 44 3.95 13.15 -13.90
C SER A 44 5.32 12.59 -13.52
N PHE A 45 6.02 11.93 -14.46
CA PHE A 45 7.35 11.41 -14.21
C PHE A 45 8.35 12.55 -13.95
N ARG A 46 8.32 13.63 -14.74
CA ARG A 46 9.22 14.78 -14.53
C ARG A 46 8.96 15.46 -13.18
N ALA A 47 7.70 15.58 -12.78
CA ALA A 47 7.35 16.12 -11.47
C ALA A 47 7.89 15.26 -10.33
N TRP A 48 7.70 13.93 -10.41
CA TRP A 48 8.24 12.97 -9.46
C TRP A 48 9.78 12.99 -9.43
N GLU A 49 10.43 12.99 -10.60
CA GLU A 49 11.89 13.04 -10.70
C GLU A 49 12.46 14.31 -10.07
N ALA A 50 11.82 15.46 -10.30
CA ALA A 50 12.21 16.72 -9.68
C ALA A 50 12.10 16.67 -8.16
N PHE A 51 11.00 16.12 -7.63
CA PHE A 51 10.80 15.91 -6.19
C PHE A 51 11.89 14.98 -5.62
N ILE A 52 12.14 13.85 -6.25
CA ILE A 52 13.13 12.86 -5.77
C ILE A 52 14.56 13.43 -5.79
N ARG A 53 14.89 14.33 -6.72
CA ARG A 53 16.22 14.99 -6.79
C ARG A 53 16.48 15.98 -5.67
N LEU A 54 15.49 16.40 -4.92
CA LEU A 54 15.68 17.34 -3.81
C LEU A 54 16.67 16.76 -2.79
N PRO A 55 17.57 17.58 -2.23
CA PRO A 55 18.57 17.13 -1.25
C PRO A 55 17.96 16.46 -0.01
N GLU A 56 16.72 16.82 0.34
CA GLU A 56 15.96 16.26 1.44
C GLU A 56 15.69 14.76 1.29
N ASN A 57 15.71 14.25 0.05
CA ASN A 57 15.53 12.83 -0.25
C ASN A 57 16.85 12.07 -0.36
N SER A 58 18.00 12.74 -0.19
CA SER A 58 19.30 12.06 -0.30
C SER A 58 19.51 11.07 0.85
N PRO A 59 20.25 9.96 0.62
CA PRO A 59 20.58 9.02 1.69
C PRO A 59 21.25 9.69 2.88
N GLU A 60 22.13 10.65 2.63
CA GLU A 60 22.87 11.39 3.66
C GLU A 60 21.94 12.22 4.56
N THR A 61 20.98 12.91 3.98
CA THR A 61 19.97 13.69 4.74
C THR A 61 19.05 12.78 5.54
N LEU A 62 18.68 11.63 4.98
CA LEU A 62 17.73 10.72 5.59
C LEU A 62 18.35 9.68 6.52
N GLU A 63 19.68 9.61 6.61
CA GLU A 63 20.40 8.65 7.46
C GLU A 63 19.96 8.73 8.93
N HIS A 64 19.93 9.94 9.49
CA HIS A 64 19.50 10.12 10.88
C HIS A 64 18.03 9.75 11.10
N ALA A 65 17.16 10.09 10.16
CA ALA A 65 15.72 9.82 10.28
C ALA A 65 15.39 8.33 10.10
N THR A 66 16.07 7.64 9.20
CA THR A 66 15.84 6.22 8.89
C THR A 66 16.62 5.27 9.78
N GLY A 67 17.73 5.73 10.35
CA GLY A 67 18.70 4.90 11.07
C GLY A 67 19.56 4.01 10.15
N VAL A 68 19.49 4.21 8.83
CA VAL A 68 20.21 3.40 7.84
C VAL A 68 21.37 4.20 7.26
N PRO A 69 22.63 3.72 7.35
CA PRO A 69 23.78 4.39 6.77
C PRO A 69 23.63 4.66 5.27
N ALA A 70 24.01 5.86 4.83
CA ALA A 70 23.84 6.32 3.45
C ALA A 70 24.55 5.42 2.43
N ASP A 71 25.71 4.89 2.75
CA ASP A 71 26.46 3.97 1.91
C ASP A 71 25.74 2.63 1.68
N GLN A 72 25.04 2.14 2.69
CA GLN A 72 24.22 0.92 2.57
C GLN A 72 23.00 1.17 1.66
N VAL A 73 22.34 2.32 1.79
CA VAL A 73 21.23 2.71 0.91
C VAL A 73 21.73 2.79 -0.54
N ARG A 74 22.89 3.42 -0.78
CA ARG A 74 23.48 3.52 -2.12
C ARG A 74 23.83 2.16 -2.69
N ALA A 75 24.40 1.26 -1.88
CA ALA A 75 24.73 -0.10 -2.31
C ALA A 75 23.47 -0.88 -2.72
N ALA A 76 22.41 -0.86 -1.89
CA ALA A 76 21.15 -1.53 -2.18
C ALA A 76 20.46 -0.95 -3.42
N ALA A 77 20.42 0.38 -3.55
CA ALA A 77 19.80 1.07 -4.70
C ALA A 77 20.48 0.68 -6.02
N ARG A 78 21.82 0.66 -6.03
CA ARG A 78 22.61 0.25 -7.22
C ARG A 78 22.41 -1.23 -7.54
N ALA A 79 22.36 -2.10 -6.52
CA ALA A 79 22.08 -3.53 -6.71
C ALA A 79 20.71 -3.76 -7.35
N TYR A 80 19.68 -3.09 -6.86
CA TYR A 80 18.32 -3.16 -7.41
C TYR A 80 18.25 -2.63 -8.84
N ALA A 81 18.77 -1.42 -9.10
CA ALA A 81 18.61 -0.74 -10.38
C ALA A 81 19.48 -1.34 -11.51
N ARG A 82 20.59 -2.01 -11.18
CA ARG A 82 21.49 -2.62 -12.18
C ARG A 82 21.19 -4.08 -12.45
N ALA A 83 20.29 -4.70 -11.66
CA ALA A 83 19.88 -6.08 -11.89
C ALA A 83 19.13 -6.18 -13.24
N PRO A 84 19.38 -7.21 -14.06
CA PRO A 84 18.64 -7.43 -15.30
C PRO A 84 17.13 -7.56 -15.07
N ASN A 85 16.75 -8.18 -13.96
CA ASN A 85 15.39 -8.29 -13.45
C ASN A 85 15.42 -8.08 -11.93
N ALA A 86 14.53 -7.24 -11.44
CA ALA A 86 14.32 -7.05 -10.01
C ALA A 86 12.83 -7.05 -9.67
N ALA A 87 12.47 -7.66 -8.56
CA ALA A 87 11.12 -7.69 -8.05
C ALA A 87 11.06 -7.11 -6.64
N ILE A 88 9.98 -6.40 -6.34
CA ILE A 88 9.67 -5.91 -5.01
C ILE A 88 8.59 -6.79 -4.40
N TYR A 89 8.85 -7.31 -3.20
CA TYR A 89 7.86 -8.02 -2.39
C TYR A 89 7.62 -7.25 -1.11
N TYR A 90 6.36 -7.09 -0.73
CA TYR A 90 5.98 -6.40 0.49
C TYR A 90 4.70 -6.99 1.08
N GLY A 91 4.48 -6.76 2.36
CA GLY A 91 3.31 -7.25 3.08
C GLY A 91 2.67 -6.17 3.94
N LEU A 92 1.95 -6.60 4.97
CA LEU A 92 1.15 -5.74 5.84
C LEU A 92 1.98 -4.74 6.64
N GLY A 93 3.22 -5.06 6.99
CA GLY A 93 4.16 -4.13 7.63
C GLY A 93 4.46 -2.87 6.81
N VAL A 94 4.14 -2.86 5.52
CA VAL A 94 4.22 -1.70 4.62
C VAL A 94 2.88 -1.00 4.50
N THR A 95 1.78 -1.73 4.41
CA THR A 95 0.46 -1.19 4.07
C THR A 95 -0.36 -0.77 5.28
N GLU A 96 -0.15 -1.38 6.44
CA GLU A 96 -0.87 -1.06 7.67
C GLU A 96 -0.24 0.09 8.46
N HIS A 97 -0.02 1.20 7.78
CA HIS A 97 0.47 2.47 8.30
C HIS A 97 -0.39 3.62 7.81
N SER A 98 -0.36 4.73 8.52
CA SER A 98 -1.01 5.98 8.09
C SER A 98 -0.57 6.44 6.68
N GLN A 99 0.63 6.07 6.27
CA GLN A 99 1.20 6.35 4.94
C GLN A 99 1.27 5.11 4.03
N GLY A 100 0.50 4.07 4.30
CA GLY A 100 0.54 2.82 3.54
C GLY A 100 0.32 2.99 2.03
N SER A 101 -0.67 3.78 1.64
CA SER A 101 -0.92 4.09 0.22
C SER A 101 0.24 4.84 -0.44
N THR A 102 0.80 5.83 0.26
CA THR A 102 1.98 6.59 -0.22
C THR A 102 3.19 5.67 -0.41
N MET A 103 3.38 4.73 0.52
CA MET A 103 4.47 3.76 0.44
C MET A 103 4.33 2.83 -0.77
N VAL A 104 3.13 2.30 -1.03
CA VAL A 104 2.88 1.46 -2.21
C VAL A 104 3.14 2.23 -3.50
N MET A 105 2.68 3.49 -3.58
CA MET A 105 2.97 4.36 -4.72
C MET A 105 4.48 4.64 -4.88
N ALA A 106 5.21 4.83 -3.79
CA ALA A 106 6.66 5.04 -3.85
C ALA A 106 7.38 3.82 -4.43
N MET A 107 7.01 2.60 -4.02
CA MET A 107 7.56 1.36 -4.58
C MET A 107 7.19 1.17 -6.06
N ALA A 108 5.96 1.49 -6.44
CA ALA A 108 5.53 1.43 -7.83
C ALA A 108 6.31 2.43 -8.70
N ASN A 109 6.53 3.65 -8.21
CA ASN A 109 7.34 4.66 -8.90
C ASN A 109 8.81 4.21 -9.07
N LEU A 110 9.41 3.59 -8.03
CA LEU A 110 10.75 3.03 -8.11
C LEU A 110 10.84 1.91 -9.17
N ALA A 111 9.86 1.00 -9.18
CA ALA A 111 9.79 -0.09 -10.16
C ALA A 111 9.60 0.43 -11.59
N MET A 112 8.76 1.44 -11.80
CA MET A 112 8.59 2.10 -13.10
C MET A 112 9.86 2.83 -13.54
N ALA A 113 10.50 3.57 -12.63
CA ALA A 113 11.73 4.29 -12.94
C ALA A 113 12.88 3.37 -13.40
N THR A 114 12.88 2.13 -12.94
CA THR A 114 13.90 1.12 -13.29
C THR A 114 13.43 0.09 -14.32
N GLY A 115 12.24 0.29 -14.92
CA GLY A 115 11.66 -0.61 -15.92
C GLY A 115 11.33 -2.02 -15.40
N ASN A 116 11.17 -2.21 -14.09
CA ASN A 116 10.93 -3.50 -13.48
C ASN A 116 9.42 -3.84 -13.39
N ILE A 117 8.69 -3.63 -14.48
CA ILE A 117 7.26 -3.94 -14.63
C ILE A 117 6.99 -4.57 -16.00
N GLY A 118 6.05 -5.51 -16.06
CA GLY A 118 5.46 -6.01 -17.30
C GLY A 118 6.24 -7.08 -18.04
N ARG A 119 7.24 -7.69 -17.42
CA ARG A 119 7.98 -8.84 -17.97
C ARG A 119 8.24 -9.92 -16.92
N SER A 120 8.65 -11.09 -17.34
CA SER A 120 8.92 -12.21 -16.43
C SER A 120 10.05 -11.88 -15.44
N GLY A 121 9.85 -12.21 -14.17
CA GLY A 121 10.85 -12.07 -13.10
C GLY A 121 10.94 -10.65 -12.51
N VAL A 122 10.03 -9.75 -12.83
CA VAL A 122 9.95 -8.40 -12.25
C VAL A 122 8.57 -8.12 -11.67
N GLY A 123 8.40 -7.01 -10.99
CA GLY A 123 7.10 -6.52 -10.52
C GLY A 123 7.10 -6.01 -9.09
N VAL A 124 5.94 -5.47 -8.71
CA VAL A 124 5.61 -5.03 -7.35
C VAL A 124 4.56 -5.98 -6.81
N ASN A 125 4.94 -6.81 -5.86
CA ASN A 125 4.19 -8.00 -5.47
C ASN A 125 3.75 -7.93 -4.01
N PRO A 126 2.49 -7.57 -3.72
CA PRO A 126 1.96 -7.62 -2.37
C PRO A 126 1.78 -9.06 -1.90
N LEU A 127 2.40 -9.42 -0.77
CA LEU A 127 2.19 -10.68 -0.07
C LEU A 127 1.21 -10.46 1.06
N ARG A 128 -0.04 -10.87 0.86
CA ARG A 128 -1.09 -10.74 1.87
C ARG A 128 -1.02 -11.89 2.88
N GLY A 129 -1.61 -11.68 4.08
CA GLY A 129 -1.62 -12.70 5.13
C GLY A 129 -2.71 -13.75 4.96
N GLN A 130 -3.92 -13.31 4.59
CA GLN A 130 -5.08 -14.16 4.49
C GLN A 130 -5.09 -15.01 3.21
N ASN A 131 -5.70 -16.20 3.33
CA ASN A 131 -5.97 -17.02 2.17
C ASN A 131 -7.00 -16.32 1.28
N ASN A 132 -6.67 -16.18 0.01
CA ASN A 132 -7.57 -15.62 -1.00
C ASN A 132 -8.19 -14.26 -0.63
N VAL A 133 -7.41 -13.36 -0.02
CA VAL A 133 -7.87 -11.98 0.24
C VAL A 133 -8.29 -11.26 -1.05
N GLN A 134 -7.65 -11.58 -2.17
CA GLN A 134 -8.03 -11.08 -3.48
C GLN A 134 -9.48 -11.46 -3.82
N GLY A 135 -9.86 -12.73 -3.67
CA GLY A 135 -11.23 -13.18 -3.93
C GLY A 135 -12.24 -12.54 -2.98
N SER A 136 -11.87 -12.28 -1.72
CA SER A 136 -12.72 -11.53 -0.79
C SER A 136 -12.98 -10.12 -1.29
N CYS A 137 -11.95 -9.42 -1.77
CA CYS A 137 -12.10 -8.10 -2.39
C CYS A 137 -12.94 -8.15 -3.67
N ASP A 138 -12.69 -9.14 -4.55
CA ASP A 138 -13.46 -9.34 -5.79
C ASP A 138 -14.96 -9.54 -5.53
N MET A 139 -15.31 -10.17 -4.41
CA MET A 139 -16.69 -10.39 -3.99
C MET A 139 -17.34 -9.20 -3.28
N GLY A 140 -16.62 -8.09 -3.09
CA GLY A 140 -17.17 -6.87 -2.51
C GLY A 140 -17.18 -6.88 -0.97
N SER A 141 -16.15 -7.42 -0.32
CA SER A 141 -16.01 -7.39 1.14
C SER A 141 -15.58 -6.03 1.69
N PHE A 142 -15.88 -4.96 0.97
CA PHE A 142 -15.67 -3.58 1.42
C PHE A 142 -16.99 -2.86 1.67
N PRO A 143 -17.05 -1.95 2.64
CA PRO A 143 -18.29 -1.24 2.96
C PRO A 143 -18.80 -0.31 1.85
N HIS A 144 -17.99 0.00 0.84
CA HIS A 144 -18.29 0.95 -0.23
C HIS A 144 -18.40 0.28 -1.61
N GLU A 145 -18.29 -1.05 -1.70
CA GLU A 145 -18.26 -1.76 -2.98
C GLU A 145 -19.19 -2.97 -3.01
N PHE A 146 -19.79 -3.20 -4.17
CA PHE A 146 -20.36 -4.47 -4.59
C PHE A 146 -19.29 -5.36 -5.23
N SER A 147 -19.64 -6.59 -5.56
CA SER A 147 -18.77 -7.51 -6.30
C SER A 147 -18.20 -6.87 -7.58
N GLY A 148 -16.92 -7.10 -7.84
CA GLY A 148 -16.21 -6.55 -8.99
C GLY A 148 -15.79 -5.09 -8.85
N TYR A 149 -15.52 -4.63 -7.63
CA TYR A 149 -15.04 -3.26 -7.31
C TYR A 149 -15.99 -2.15 -7.78
N ARG A 150 -17.29 -2.42 -7.75
CA ARG A 150 -18.31 -1.47 -8.19
C ARG A 150 -18.88 -0.71 -7.00
N HIS A 151 -18.77 0.63 -7.05
CA HIS A 151 -19.14 1.50 -5.92
C HIS A 151 -20.64 1.49 -5.63
N VAL A 152 -21.00 1.40 -4.34
CA VAL A 152 -22.40 1.47 -3.88
C VAL A 152 -23.04 2.84 -4.12
N SER A 153 -22.24 3.89 -4.22
CA SER A 153 -22.70 5.26 -4.49
C SER A 153 -23.02 5.53 -5.98
N ASP A 154 -22.66 4.62 -6.89
CA ASP A 154 -23.04 4.71 -8.29
C ASP A 154 -24.49 4.23 -8.48
N ASP A 155 -25.38 5.13 -8.86
CA ASP A 155 -26.81 4.86 -9.00
C ASP A 155 -27.09 3.77 -10.04
N THR A 156 -26.36 3.75 -11.14
CA THR A 156 -26.52 2.77 -12.21
C THR A 156 -26.11 1.38 -11.72
N VAL A 157 -24.97 1.29 -11.07
CA VAL A 157 -24.49 0.05 -10.47
C VAL A 157 -25.47 -0.45 -9.39
N ARG A 158 -25.89 0.44 -8.49
CA ARG A 158 -26.82 0.10 -7.41
C ARG A 158 -28.14 -0.46 -7.95
N GLN A 159 -28.69 0.17 -9.01
CA GLN A 159 -29.92 -0.32 -9.64
C GLN A 159 -29.75 -1.72 -10.22
N GLN A 160 -28.62 -2.00 -10.91
CA GLN A 160 -28.34 -3.34 -11.43
C GLN A 160 -28.31 -4.41 -10.33
N PHE A 161 -27.68 -4.11 -9.18
CA PHE A 161 -27.66 -5.05 -8.06
C PHE A 161 -29.03 -5.15 -7.35
N ALA A 162 -29.77 -4.05 -7.25
CA ALA A 162 -31.12 -4.07 -6.70
C ALA A 162 -32.08 -4.96 -7.51
N GLU A 163 -32.01 -4.86 -8.83
CA GLU A 163 -32.77 -5.73 -9.76
C GLU A 163 -32.35 -7.20 -9.62
N LEU A 164 -31.03 -7.48 -9.59
CA LEU A 164 -30.49 -8.83 -9.46
C LEU A 164 -30.90 -9.50 -8.15
N TRP A 165 -30.89 -8.76 -7.04
CA TRP A 165 -31.19 -9.27 -5.70
C TRP A 165 -32.65 -9.11 -5.29
N GLY A 166 -33.45 -8.42 -6.09
CA GLY A 166 -34.88 -8.21 -5.85
C GLY A 166 -35.16 -7.36 -4.61
N THR A 167 -34.31 -6.40 -4.29
CA THR A 167 -34.46 -5.55 -3.10
C THR A 167 -33.90 -4.14 -3.34
N GLU A 168 -34.40 -3.17 -2.61
CA GLU A 168 -33.81 -1.83 -2.61
C GLU A 168 -32.47 -1.82 -1.87
N LEU A 169 -31.50 -1.09 -2.41
CA LEU A 169 -30.16 -0.98 -1.86
C LEU A 169 -29.83 0.49 -1.52
N ARG A 170 -29.18 0.68 -0.39
CA ARG A 170 -28.70 2.01 0.02
C ARG A 170 -27.49 2.43 -0.78
N GLY A 171 -27.38 3.74 -1.08
CA GLY A 171 -26.23 4.33 -1.78
C GLY A 171 -25.12 4.81 -0.86
N ASP A 172 -25.37 4.84 0.46
CA ASP A 172 -24.37 5.24 1.43
C ASP A 172 -23.41 4.07 1.72
N PRO A 173 -22.09 4.30 1.74
CA PRO A 173 -21.14 3.29 2.18
C PRO A 173 -21.45 2.80 3.60
N GLY A 174 -21.21 1.51 3.83
CA GLY A 174 -21.28 0.92 5.17
C GLY A 174 -20.17 1.41 6.09
N MET A 175 -20.26 1.06 7.36
CA MET A 175 -19.23 1.41 8.36
C MET A 175 -17.95 0.59 8.16
N ARG A 176 -16.82 1.21 8.43
CA ARG A 176 -15.53 0.51 8.60
C ARG A 176 -15.44 -0.06 10.02
N ILE A 177 -14.56 -1.04 10.24
CA ILE A 177 -14.42 -1.72 11.55
C ILE A 177 -14.28 -0.73 12.72
N PRO A 178 -13.38 0.27 12.70
CA PRO A 178 -13.30 1.23 13.80
C PRO A 178 -14.61 1.99 14.04
N ASN A 179 -15.31 2.39 12.97
CA ASN A 179 -16.59 3.08 13.10
C ASN A 179 -17.72 2.17 13.65
N MET A 180 -17.68 0.87 13.35
CA MET A 180 -18.61 -0.10 13.94
C MET A 180 -18.42 -0.20 15.46
N LEU A 181 -17.16 -0.22 15.92
CA LEU A 181 -16.80 -0.28 17.33
C LEU A 181 -17.18 1.02 18.06
N ASP A 182 -16.93 2.19 17.45
CA ASP A 182 -17.38 3.47 17.99
C ASP A 182 -18.91 3.52 18.13
N ALA A 183 -19.65 3.08 17.10
CA ALA A 183 -21.10 3.03 17.10
C ALA A 183 -21.64 2.00 18.12
N ALA A 184 -20.94 0.90 18.36
CA ALA A 184 -21.30 -0.07 19.40
C ALA A 184 -21.20 0.58 20.79
N THR A 185 -20.09 1.25 21.08
CA THR A 185 -19.91 1.99 22.36
C THR A 185 -20.96 3.08 22.55
N ALA A 186 -21.39 3.73 21.46
CA ALA A 186 -22.47 4.70 21.47
C ALA A 186 -23.89 4.08 21.58
N GLY A 187 -24.02 2.75 21.57
CA GLY A 187 -25.29 2.02 21.60
C GLY A 187 -26.07 2.08 20.28
N GLU A 188 -25.46 2.50 19.19
CA GLU A 188 -26.08 2.61 17.87
C GLU A 188 -25.91 1.35 17.01
N PHE A 189 -24.92 0.51 17.31
CA PHE A 189 -24.62 -0.74 16.61
C PHE A 189 -24.90 -1.92 17.55
N LYS A 190 -25.88 -2.75 17.22
CA LYS A 190 -26.49 -3.71 18.17
C LYS A 190 -26.03 -5.16 18.02
N GLY A 191 -25.35 -5.50 16.96
CA GLY A 191 -24.90 -6.87 16.71
C GLY A 191 -23.93 -6.97 15.57
N MET A 192 -23.02 -7.96 15.67
CA MET A 192 -21.96 -8.21 14.69
C MET A 192 -21.84 -9.72 14.46
N TYR A 193 -21.70 -10.09 13.20
CA TYR A 193 -21.30 -11.45 12.82
C TYR A 193 -19.83 -11.42 12.40
N ILE A 194 -19.00 -12.17 13.09
CA ILE A 194 -17.55 -12.25 12.84
C ILE A 194 -17.23 -13.67 12.40
N GLN A 195 -16.57 -13.81 11.26
CA GLN A 195 -16.21 -15.09 10.69
C GLN A 195 -14.71 -15.18 10.40
N GLY A 196 -14.07 -16.18 10.98
CA GLY A 196 -12.65 -16.49 10.70
C GLY A 196 -11.66 -15.48 11.26
N GLU A 197 -12.08 -14.67 12.24
CA GLU A 197 -11.32 -13.57 12.82
C GLU A 197 -11.50 -13.55 14.33
N ASP A 198 -10.43 -13.29 15.09
CA ASP A 198 -10.50 -12.90 16.49
C ASP A 198 -10.21 -11.41 16.60
N ILE A 199 -11.25 -10.60 16.46
CA ILE A 199 -11.14 -9.14 16.40
C ILE A 199 -10.50 -8.55 17.66
N ALA A 200 -10.65 -9.20 18.82
CA ALA A 200 -10.05 -8.75 20.07
C ALA A 200 -8.52 -8.91 20.09
N GLN A 201 -7.97 -9.79 19.23
CA GLN A 201 -6.52 -9.98 19.10
C GLN A 201 -5.94 -9.28 17.88
N SER A 202 -6.67 -9.23 16.77
CA SER A 202 -6.15 -8.72 15.51
C SER A 202 -6.25 -7.21 15.38
N ASP A 203 -7.21 -6.56 16.06
CA ASP A 203 -7.27 -5.10 16.09
C ASP A 203 -6.18 -4.52 17.00
N PRO A 204 -5.49 -3.46 16.57
CA PRO A 204 -4.37 -2.90 17.34
C PRO A 204 -4.78 -2.26 18.68
N ASN A 205 -6.05 -1.88 18.86
CA ASN A 205 -6.59 -1.32 20.10
C ASN A 205 -7.54 -2.31 20.81
N THR A 206 -6.95 -3.35 21.40
CA THR A 206 -7.69 -4.41 22.11
C THR A 206 -8.62 -3.87 23.19
N ALA A 207 -8.25 -2.81 23.92
CA ALA A 207 -9.10 -2.21 24.95
C ALA A 207 -10.39 -1.64 24.33
N HIS A 208 -10.26 -0.86 23.25
CA HIS A 208 -11.40 -0.29 22.52
C HIS A 208 -12.35 -1.37 21.99
N VAL A 209 -11.79 -2.43 21.41
CA VAL A 209 -12.60 -3.56 20.91
C VAL A 209 -13.35 -4.24 22.04
N THR A 210 -12.67 -4.54 23.15
CA THR A 210 -13.27 -5.20 24.30
C THR A 210 -14.40 -4.36 24.89
N ASP A 211 -14.18 -3.06 25.08
CA ASP A 211 -15.18 -2.13 25.60
C ASP A 211 -16.41 -2.07 24.66
N ALA A 212 -16.18 -2.01 23.35
CA ALA A 212 -17.25 -1.99 22.35
C ALA A 212 -18.08 -3.29 22.30
N LEU A 213 -17.45 -4.45 22.49
CA LEU A 213 -18.13 -5.75 22.50
C LEU A 213 -18.91 -6.00 23.80
N MET A 214 -18.56 -5.31 24.89
CA MET A 214 -19.20 -5.43 26.19
C MET A 214 -20.31 -4.40 26.41
N SER A 215 -20.43 -3.39 25.56
CA SER A 215 -21.46 -2.35 25.65
C SER A 215 -22.77 -2.81 25.00
#